data_833773d7181bde61438229ed86b9b30a
#
_entry.id   833773d7181bde61438229ed86b9b30a
#
_cell.length_a   1.000
_cell.length_b   1.000
_cell.length_c   1.000
_cell.angle_alpha   90.00
_cell.angle_beta   90.00
_cell.angle_gamma   90.00
#
_symmetry.space_group_name_H-M   'P 1'
#
loop_
_entity.id
_entity.type
_entity.pdbx_description
1 polymer ?
#
loop_
_entity_poly.entity_id
_entity_poly.type
_entity_poly.pdbx_seq_one_letter_code
_entity_poly.pdbx_strand_id
1 'polypeptide(L)'
;MKKTKQLRELIESKQLEFIMEAHSALSAKIVEEAGFKGIWASGLSLSAALGVRDNNEASWTQVLDILEFMSDATSVPILLDGDTGYGNFNNARRLVKKLEQRDIPGVCIEDKLFPKTNSFIKGEAQPLADINEFCGKIKAMKDSQKDEDFVVVSRVEAFIAGWGLKEALKRAEAYRQAGTDAVLIHSKRSDMTEIEAFMKEWGNRLPVIIVPTKYYSVPTDKFSDLGISLSIWANHNLRSSITAMQKTSAQIYYDKSLINVEKNVSPLEEVFRLQKAEELDIAEKLYLSSANHSTNAMILVKESANEALITEQINQLKKVGVTNSIKVDRNKAMEDKAFPNKGELYHLYAARDKLGTATLISDSNIVYKTHVFEELIHESGDITIVAGADYELKGNQTSYVTAKLPYSKQLYSKTVDLIQMSCNPNFKNIHGEFIGLWKVSGKGTEVVKKALEELAQRKDFAQLTFSDFFNYINLIHPVAVKYTMGSWIDTETYTKIQKDGGEND
;
A
#
# COMPACT_ATOMS: atom_id res chain seq x y z
N MET A 1 5.36 -24.14 8.97
CA MET A 1 5.45 -24.56 10.39
C MET A 1 4.78 -23.50 11.23
N LYS A 2 4.01 -23.86 12.28
CA LYS A 2 3.37 -22.86 13.17
C LYS A 2 4.46 -22.04 13.91
N LYS A 3 4.20 -20.75 14.14
CA LYS A 3 5.14 -19.88 14.89
C LYS A 3 5.39 -20.35 16.31
N THR A 4 4.40 -20.98 16.97
CA THR A 4 4.55 -21.59 18.28
C THR A 4 5.64 -22.68 18.29
N LYS A 5 5.59 -23.59 17.33
CA LYS A 5 6.60 -24.64 17.18
C LYS A 5 7.97 -24.06 16.80
N GLN A 6 8.03 -23.03 15.95
CA GLN A 6 9.30 -22.36 15.62
C GLN A 6 9.96 -21.76 16.87
N LEU A 7 9.19 -21.05 17.72
CA LEU A 7 9.73 -20.46 18.94
C LEU A 7 10.23 -21.54 19.91
N ARG A 8 9.46 -22.61 20.09
CA ARG A 8 9.84 -23.73 20.96
C ARG A 8 11.15 -24.37 20.50
N GLU A 9 11.27 -24.65 19.20
CA GLU A 9 12.50 -25.22 18.62
C GLU A 9 13.71 -24.30 18.80
N LEU A 10 13.54 -22.96 18.70
CA LEU A 10 14.62 -22.01 18.99
C LEU A 10 15.05 -22.05 20.44
N ILE A 11 14.12 -22.11 21.37
CA ILE A 11 14.41 -22.11 22.81
C ILE A 11 15.03 -23.47 23.28
N GLU A 12 14.57 -24.58 22.70
CA GLU A 12 15.05 -25.91 23.01
C GLU A 12 16.26 -26.31 22.17
N SER A 13 16.76 -25.42 21.30
CA SER A 13 17.94 -25.70 20.47
C SER A 13 19.18 -26.07 21.31
N LYS A 14 19.92 -27.03 20.81
CA LYS A 14 21.23 -27.38 21.37
C LYS A 14 22.35 -26.42 20.96
N GLN A 15 22.09 -25.57 19.99
CA GLN A 15 22.96 -24.50 19.54
C GLN A 15 22.47 -23.19 20.11
N LEU A 16 23.40 -22.28 20.36
CA LEU A 16 23.05 -20.92 20.76
C LEU A 16 22.29 -20.23 19.63
N GLU A 17 21.07 -19.83 19.90
CA GLU A 17 20.22 -19.06 18.95
C GLU A 17 20.16 -17.59 19.34
N PHE A 18 19.78 -16.75 18.38
CA PHE A 18 19.70 -15.30 18.54
C PHE A 18 18.37 -14.77 18.06
N ILE A 19 17.75 -13.91 18.87
CA ILE A 19 16.59 -13.11 18.44
C ILE A 19 16.88 -11.63 18.62
N MET A 20 16.25 -10.79 17.77
CA MET A 20 16.52 -9.37 17.73
C MET A 20 15.28 -8.57 18.06
N GLU A 21 15.51 -7.46 18.74
CA GLU A 21 14.46 -6.51 19.10
C GLU A 21 13.75 -5.91 17.88
N ALA A 22 12.41 -5.85 17.99
CA ALA A 22 11.57 -5.01 17.15
C ALA A 22 10.44 -4.38 17.97
N HIS A 23 9.92 -3.24 17.47
CA HIS A 23 8.92 -2.43 18.15
C HIS A 23 7.83 -1.91 17.20
N SER A 24 7.84 -2.36 15.96
CA SER A 24 6.85 -2.05 14.92
C SER A 24 6.90 -3.11 13.82
N ALA A 25 5.88 -3.18 12.99
CA ALA A 25 5.87 -4.07 11.83
C ALA A 25 7.06 -3.81 10.87
N LEU A 26 7.44 -2.54 10.70
CA LEU A 26 8.59 -2.17 9.86
C LEU A 26 9.90 -2.73 10.45
N SER A 27 10.17 -2.49 11.74
CA SER A 27 11.38 -3.02 12.37
C SER A 27 11.39 -4.55 12.43
N ALA A 28 10.21 -5.19 12.57
CA ALA A 28 10.08 -6.64 12.54
C ALA A 28 10.46 -7.23 11.17
N LYS A 29 10.01 -6.64 10.06
CA LYS A 29 10.43 -7.04 8.70
C LYS A 29 11.94 -6.90 8.51
N ILE A 30 12.52 -5.78 8.93
CA ILE A 30 13.96 -5.55 8.80
C ILE A 30 14.75 -6.61 9.58
N VAL A 31 14.27 -6.99 10.77
CA VAL A 31 14.90 -8.05 11.60
C VAL A 31 14.82 -9.41 10.88
N GLU A 32 13.68 -9.77 10.33
CA GLU A 32 13.51 -11.00 9.56
C GLU A 32 14.39 -11.02 8.31
N GLU A 33 14.43 -9.93 7.54
CA GLU A 33 15.27 -9.81 6.34
C GLU A 33 16.77 -9.86 6.65
N ALA A 34 17.17 -9.41 7.84
CA ALA A 34 18.55 -9.57 8.33
C ALA A 34 18.93 -11.03 8.65
N GLY A 35 17.97 -11.97 8.63
CA GLY A 35 18.19 -13.39 8.83
C GLY A 35 17.97 -13.90 10.26
N PHE A 36 17.44 -13.06 11.17
CA PHE A 36 17.07 -13.53 12.50
C PHE A 36 15.89 -14.48 12.44
N LYS A 37 16.00 -15.60 13.14
CA LYS A 37 14.98 -16.65 13.18
C LYS A 37 13.83 -16.35 14.16
N GLY A 38 13.89 -15.25 14.88
CA GLY A 38 12.87 -14.84 15.84
C GLY A 38 13.04 -13.38 16.28
N ILE A 39 11.98 -12.83 16.82
CA ILE A 39 11.86 -11.43 17.22
C ILE A 39 11.62 -11.33 18.72
N TRP A 40 12.29 -10.41 19.37
CA TRP A 40 11.98 -9.93 20.73
C TRP A 40 11.14 -8.65 20.62
N ALA A 41 9.86 -8.74 20.95
CA ALA A 41 9.02 -7.56 21.07
C ALA A 41 9.27 -6.89 22.43
N SER A 42 10.22 -5.97 22.44
CA SER A 42 10.77 -5.36 23.65
C SER A 42 9.81 -4.38 24.30
N GLY A 43 9.45 -4.58 25.58
CA GLY A 43 8.61 -3.66 26.34
C GLY A 43 9.16 -2.24 26.40
N LEU A 44 10.49 -2.10 26.62
CA LEU A 44 11.17 -0.80 26.56
C LEU A 44 11.01 -0.13 25.19
N SER A 45 11.23 -0.87 24.11
CA SER A 45 11.21 -0.27 22.77
C SER A 45 9.79 0.06 22.31
N LEU A 46 8.81 -0.77 22.64
CA LEU A 46 7.39 -0.51 22.40
C LEU A 46 6.92 0.74 23.15
N SER A 47 7.25 0.83 24.45
CA SER A 47 6.87 2.00 25.26
C SER A 47 7.52 3.28 24.73
N ALA A 48 8.82 3.25 24.41
CA ALA A 48 9.52 4.40 23.86
C ALA A 48 8.97 4.84 22.51
N ALA A 49 8.60 3.91 21.62
CA ALA A 49 7.99 4.22 20.32
C ALA A 49 6.60 4.87 20.48
N LEU A 50 5.86 4.53 21.53
CA LEU A 50 4.60 5.18 21.90
C LEU A 50 4.78 6.52 22.64
N GLY A 51 6.02 6.90 23.00
CA GLY A 51 6.31 8.14 23.73
C GLY A 51 5.96 8.06 25.24
N VAL A 52 5.83 6.84 25.79
CA VAL A 52 5.54 6.61 27.20
C VAL A 52 6.70 5.89 27.91
N ARG A 53 6.68 5.87 29.23
CA ARG A 53 7.73 5.20 30.02
C ARG A 53 7.53 3.71 30.06
N ASP A 54 8.65 2.96 30.15
CA ASP A 54 8.69 1.52 30.39
C ASP A 54 8.34 1.20 31.88
N ASN A 55 7.09 1.47 32.23
CA ASN A 55 6.54 1.38 33.59
C ASN A 55 5.06 0.97 33.57
N ASN A 56 4.67 0.12 32.64
CA ASN A 56 3.28 -0.27 32.39
C ASN A 56 2.36 0.92 32.05
N GLU A 57 2.90 2.04 31.54
CA GLU A 57 2.08 3.15 31.04
C GLU A 57 1.38 2.78 29.74
N ALA A 58 2.03 2.03 28.86
CA ALA A 58 1.33 1.39 27.75
C ALA A 58 0.41 0.28 28.27
N SER A 59 -0.85 0.33 27.91
CA SER A 59 -1.77 -0.77 28.23
C SER A 59 -1.41 -2.03 27.45
N TRP A 60 -1.69 -3.19 28.02
CA TRP A 60 -1.50 -4.46 27.33
C TRP A 60 -2.27 -4.55 26.01
N THR A 61 -3.38 -3.83 25.83
CA THR A 61 -4.13 -3.78 24.57
C THR A 61 -3.41 -2.99 23.50
N GLN A 62 -2.79 -1.85 23.85
CA GLN A 62 -1.94 -1.10 22.92
C GLN A 62 -0.73 -1.93 22.46
N VAL A 63 -0.13 -2.70 23.37
CA VAL A 63 0.94 -3.62 23.03
C VAL A 63 0.45 -4.72 22.07
N LEU A 64 -0.71 -5.32 22.33
CA LEU A 64 -1.32 -6.32 21.45
C LEU A 64 -1.61 -5.80 20.04
N ASP A 65 -2.08 -4.55 19.92
CA ASP A 65 -2.36 -3.96 18.61
C ASP A 65 -1.07 -3.84 17.77
N ILE A 66 0.05 -3.44 18.38
CA ILE A 66 1.35 -3.40 17.67
C ILE A 66 1.82 -4.82 17.30
N LEU A 67 1.67 -5.78 18.21
CA LEU A 67 2.07 -7.17 17.98
C LEU A 67 1.30 -7.80 16.81
N GLU A 68 0.02 -7.48 16.64
CA GLU A 68 -0.79 -7.94 15.53
C GLU A 68 -0.17 -7.51 14.19
N PHE A 69 0.15 -6.23 14.02
CA PHE A 69 0.85 -5.74 12.84
C PHE A 69 2.23 -6.37 12.63
N MET A 70 2.97 -6.64 13.71
CA MET A 70 4.28 -7.31 13.62
C MET A 70 4.12 -8.76 13.17
N SER A 71 3.12 -9.46 13.71
CA SER A 71 2.82 -10.86 13.35
C SER A 71 2.36 -11.00 11.90
N ASP A 72 1.48 -10.11 11.44
CA ASP A 72 1.00 -10.12 10.05
C ASP A 72 2.12 -9.81 9.05
N ALA A 73 3.10 -9.02 9.47
CA ALA A 73 4.18 -8.56 8.61
C ALA A 73 5.32 -9.58 8.45
N THR A 74 5.44 -10.59 9.33
CA THR A 74 6.57 -11.51 9.41
C THR A 74 6.17 -12.97 9.52
N SER A 75 7.03 -13.88 9.09
CA SER A 75 6.85 -15.33 9.20
C SER A 75 7.59 -15.95 10.40
N VAL A 76 8.52 -15.22 10.99
CA VAL A 76 9.30 -15.68 12.15
C VAL A 76 8.54 -15.47 13.47
N PRO A 77 8.80 -16.27 14.51
CA PRO A 77 8.11 -16.20 15.78
C PRO A 77 8.48 -14.94 16.57
N ILE A 78 7.53 -14.42 17.34
CA ILE A 78 7.69 -13.27 18.23
C ILE A 78 7.60 -13.71 19.68
N LEU A 79 8.63 -13.46 20.49
CA LEU A 79 8.60 -13.56 21.95
C LEU A 79 8.31 -12.18 22.54
N LEU A 80 7.15 -12.02 23.19
CA LEU A 80 6.76 -10.77 23.82
C LEU A 80 7.48 -10.57 25.17
N ASP A 81 8.02 -9.37 25.41
CA ASP A 81 8.30 -8.84 26.73
C ASP A 81 6.97 -8.45 27.39
N GLY A 82 6.42 -9.34 28.16
CA GLY A 82 5.11 -9.21 28.80
C GLY A 82 5.14 -8.54 30.19
N ASP A 83 6.22 -7.82 30.49
CA ASP A 83 6.43 -7.16 31.78
C ASP A 83 6.19 -8.14 32.94
N THR A 84 5.29 -7.79 33.90
CA THR A 84 4.91 -8.65 35.02
C THR A 84 3.64 -9.48 34.76
N GLY A 85 3.19 -9.57 33.49
CA GLY A 85 1.92 -10.18 33.10
C GLY A 85 0.73 -9.20 33.22
N TYR A 86 0.99 -7.91 33.28
CA TYR A 86 0.03 -6.79 33.30
C TYR A 86 -1.02 -6.85 34.43
N GLY A 87 -0.64 -7.42 35.57
CA GLY A 87 -1.51 -7.50 36.74
C GLY A 87 -1.37 -8.82 37.48
N ASN A 88 -2.47 -9.38 37.97
CA ASN A 88 -2.47 -10.67 38.66
C ASN A 88 -2.60 -11.87 37.70
N PHE A 89 -2.75 -13.08 38.26
CA PHE A 89 -2.89 -14.31 37.47
C PHE A 89 -4.05 -14.25 36.45
N ASN A 90 -5.12 -13.54 36.74
CA ASN A 90 -6.27 -13.44 35.86
C ASN A 90 -6.00 -12.55 34.61
N ASN A 91 -5.17 -11.51 34.77
CA ASN A 91 -4.66 -10.72 33.65
C ASN A 91 -3.70 -11.53 32.79
N ALA A 92 -2.76 -12.22 33.42
CA ALA A 92 -1.75 -13.03 32.74
C ALA A 92 -2.38 -14.18 31.91
N ARG A 93 -3.36 -14.91 32.45
CA ARG A 93 -4.08 -15.95 31.69
C ARG A 93 -4.90 -15.40 30.52
N ARG A 94 -5.46 -14.18 30.66
CA ARG A 94 -6.16 -13.51 29.57
C ARG A 94 -5.18 -13.08 28.46
N LEU A 95 -3.99 -12.62 28.85
CA LEU A 95 -2.94 -12.23 27.91
C LEU A 95 -2.59 -13.42 26.99
N VAL A 96 -2.32 -14.61 27.54
CA VAL A 96 -2.01 -15.82 26.74
C VAL A 96 -3.09 -16.07 25.69
N LYS A 97 -4.35 -16.09 26.09
CA LYS A 97 -5.49 -16.29 25.15
C LYS A 97 -5.52 -15.27 24.01
N LYS A 98 -5.11 -14.03 24.29
CA LYS A 98 -5.09 -12.96 23.30
C LYS A 98 -3.87 -12.99 22.41
N LEU A 99 -2.74 -13.44 22.91
CA LEU A 99 -1.52 -13.69 22.13
C LEU A 99 -1.75 -14.81 21.12
N GLU A 100 -2.28 -15.94 21.55
CA GLU A 100 -2.61 -17.07 20.65
C GLU A 100 -3.56 -16.67 19.53
N GLN A 101 -4.58 -15.83 19.84
CA GLN A 101 -5.52 -15.32 18.82
C GLN A 101 -4.86 -14.43 17.75
N ARG A 102 -3.67 -13.90 18.02
CA ARG A 102 -2.89 -13.04 17.12
C ARG A 102 -1.63 -13.70 16.57
N ASP A 103 -1.57 -15.03 16.67
CA ASP A 103 -0.42 -15.83 16.22
C ASP A 103 0.91 -15.37 16.85
N ILE A 104 0.85 -14.92 18.10
CA ILE A 104 2.04 -14.62 18.93
C ILE A 104 2.37 -15.84 19.77
N PRO A 105 3.52 -16.47 19.52
CA PRO A 105 3.84 -17.81 19.99
C PRO A 105 4.33 -17.91 21.43
N GLY A 106 4.67 -16.78 22.06
CA GLY A 106 5.19 -16.84 23.42
C GLY A 106 5.31 -15.50 24.12
N VAL A 107 5.47 -15.56 25.42
CA VAL A 107 5.60 -14.40 26.29
C VAL A 107 6.61 -14.65 27.40
N CYS A 108 7.40 -13.63 27.69
CA CYS A 108 8.29 -13.58 28.84
C CYS A 108 7.68 -12.67 29.91
N ILE A 109 7.54 -13.14 31.12
CA ILE A 109 7.10 -12.33 32.28
C ILE A 109 8.16 -12.28 33.35
N GLU A 110 8.32 -11.11 34.03
CA GLU A 110 9.33 -10.91 35.07
C GLU A 110 8.72 -10.89 36.48
N ASP A 111 9.50 -11.37 37.46
CA ASP A 111 9.08 -11.52 38.83
C ASP A 111 9.21 -10.25 39.72
N LYS A 112 8.92 -9.08 39.10
CA LYS A 112 8.74 -7.81 39.80
C LYS A 112 7.28 -7.59 40.18
N LEU A 113 7.04 -6.66 41.10
CA LEU A 113 5.68 -6.19 41.40
C LEU A 113 5.12 -5.30 40.28
N PHE A 114 3.82 -5.40 40.06
CA PHE A 114 3.09 -4.50 39.16
C PHE A 114 2.69 -3.22 39.90
N PRO A 115 2.80 -2.01 39.34
CA PRO A 115 3.46 -1.73 38.07
C PRO A 115 4.99 -1.79 38.19
N LYS A 116 5.65 -2.33 37.14
CA LYS A 116 7.12 -2.44 37.12
C LYS A 116 7.79 -1.09 36.84
N THR A 117 9.09 -1.00 37.13
CA THR A 117 10.00 0.00 36.58
C THR A 117 11.14 -0.68 35.83
N ASN A 118 11.73 0.04 34.86
CA ASN A 118 12.84 -0.48 34.10
C ASN A 118 14.01 -0.88 35.01
N SER A 119 14.59 -2.07 34.80
CA SER A 119 15.62 -2.68 35.62
C SER A 119 16.89 -1.84 35.77
N PHE A 120 17.20 -0.98 34.80
CA PHE A 120 18.40 -0.13 34.81
C PHE A 120 18.17 1.24 35.51
N ILE A 121 16.93 1.59 35.86
CA ILE A 121 16.62 2.89 36.52
C ILE A 121 16.58 2.72 38.05
N LYS A 122 15.84 1.74 38.54
CA LYS A 122 15.63 1.53 40.01
C LYS A 122 15.66 0.04 40.39
N GLY A 123 16.53 -0.76 39.79
CA GLY A 123 16.52 -2.22 39.93
C GLY A 123 16.53 -2.72 41.38
N GLU A 124 17.43 -2.19 42.22
CA GLU A 124 17.55 -2.61 43.64
C GLU A 124 16.41 -2.09 44.53
N ALA A 125 15.81 -0.96 44.18
CA ALA A 125 14.73 -0.39 44.96
C ALA A 125 13.35 -0.98 44.62
N GLN A 126 13.27 -1.80 43.58
CA GLN A 126 12.01 -2.42 43.17
C GLN A 126 11.87 -3.80 43.82
N PRO A 127 10.86 -4.04 44.65
CA PRO A 127 10.64 -5.33 45.28
C PRO A 127 10.25 -6.40 44.27
N LEU A 128 10.71 -7.64 44.54
CA LEU A 128 10.27 -8.80 43.76
C LEU A 128 8.91 -9.30 44.27
N ALA A 129 8.16 -9.91 43.37
CA ALA A 129 6.92 -10.59 43.72
C ALA A 129 7.16 -11.77 44.67
N ASP A 130 6.15 -12.11 45.44
CA ASP A 130 6.14 -13.38 46.18
C ASP A 130 6.29 -14.56 45.22
N ILE A 131 7.09 -15.56 45.59
CA ILE A 131 7.41 -16.71 44.73
C ILE A 131 6.11 -17.48 44.40
N ASN A 132 5.24 -17.70 45.38
CA ASN A 132 4.01 -18.47 45.16
C ASN A 132 3.01 -17.72 44.30
N GLU A 133 2.92 -16.39 44.49
CA GLU A 133 2.08 -15.52 43.61
C GLU A 133 2.55 -15.63 42.16
N PHE A 134 3.87 -15.51 41.90
CA PHE A 134 4.41 -15.58 40.56
C PHE A 134 4.28 -17.01 39.97
N CYS A 135 4.49 -18.07 40.75
CA CYS A 135 4.18 -19.44 40.35
C CYS A 135 2.73 -19.62 40.00
N GLY A 136 1.81 -18.98 40.72
CA GLY A 136 0.37 -18.94 40.41
C GLY A 136 0.08 -18.32 39.05
N LYS A 137 0.78 -17.22 38.68
CA LYS A 137 0.68 -16.63 37.34
C LYS A 137 1.14 -17.60 36.25
N ILE A 138 2.32 -18.25 36.43
CA ILE A 138 2.85 -19.21 35.47
C ILE A 138 1.85 -20.34 35.22
N LYS A 139 1.36 -20.98 36.32
CA LYS A 139 0.34 -22.05 36.22
C LYS A 139 -0.90 -21.59 35.47
N ALA A 140 -1.45 -20.42 35.83
CA ALA A 140 -2.63 -19.88 35.19
C ALA A 140 -2.43 -19.59 33.70
N MET A 141 -1.23 -19.18 33.28
CA MET A 141 -0.86 -18.98 31.88
C MET A 141 -0.79 -20.33 31.16
N LYS A 142 -0.08 -21.31 31.70
CA LYS A 142 0.05 -22.66 31.14
C LYS A 142 -1.30 -23.38 31.02
N ASP A 143 -2.15 -23.31 32.03
CA ASP A 143 -3.51 -23.90 32.01
C ASP A 143 -4.44 -23.19 31.02
N SER A 144 -4.10 -21.98 30.58
CA SER A 144 -4.94 -21.18 29.67
C SER A 144 -4.55 -21.28 28.21
N GLN A 145 -3.34 -21.77 27.90
CA GLN A 145 -2.89 -22.00 26.53
C GLN A 145 -3.73 -23.09 25.86
N LYS A 146 -3.90 -22.98 24.57
CA LYS A 146 -4.59 -23.97 23.71
C LYS A 146 -3.61 -24.75 22.85
N ASP A 147 -2.54 -24.09 22.43
CA ASP A 147 -1.46 -24.71 21.67
C ASP A 147 -0.37 -25.15 22.65
N GLU A 148 -0.08 -26.44 22.68
CA GLU A 148 0.94 -27.02 23.60
C GLU A 148 2.34 -26.47 23.34
N ASP A 149 2.60 -25.99 22.12
CA ASP A 149 3.86 -25.36 21.74
C ASP A 149 3.96 -23.89 22.15
N PHE A 150 2.88 -23.27 22.68
CA PHE A 150 2.97 -21.90 23.19
C PHE A 150 3.97 -21.82 24.35
N VAL A 151 4.84 -20.79 24.34
CA VAL A 151 5.98 -20.67 25.27
C VAL A 151 5.72 -19.62 26.34
N VAL A 152 5.93 -19.99 27.60
CA VAL A 152 5.98 -19.07 28.75
C VAL A 152 7.39 -19.04 29.31
N VAL A 153 8.05 -17.90 29.25
CA VAL A 153 9.39 -17.66 29.79
C VAL A 153 9.27 -16.90 31.12
N SER A 154 9.95 -17.35 32.13
CA SER A 154 10.02 -16.64 33.43
C SER A 154 11.36 -15.93 33.58
N ARG A 155 11.29 -14.60 33.65
CA ARG A 155 12.46 -13.74 33.86
C ARG A 155 12.69 -13.53 35.35
N VAL A 156 13.88 -13.94 35.80
CA VAL A 156 14.33 -13.88 37.17
C VAL A 156 15.13 -12.59 37.40
N GLU A 157 14.57 -11.66 38.18
CA GLU A 157 15.18 -10.36 38.46
C GLU A 157 15.98 -10.31 39.78
N ALA A 158 16.26 -11.46 40.39
CA ALA A 158 16.97 -11.54 41.68
C ALA A 158 18.36 -10.88 41.66
N PHE A 159 19.13 -10.98 40.59
CA PHE A 159 20.41 -10.28 40.46
C PHE A 159 20.22 -8.76 40.29
N ILE A 160 19.23 -8.35 39.57
CA ILE A 160 18.89 -6.93 39.37
C ILE A 160 18.49 -6.29 40.71
N ALA A 161 17.71 -7.02 41.54
CA ALA A 161 17.30 -6.58 42.87
C ALA A 161 18.43 -6.69 43.92
N GLY A 162 19.60 -7.26 43.57
CA GLY A 162 20.71 -7.43 44.49
C GLY A 162 20.56 -8.59 45.48
N TRP A 163 19.63 -9.52 45.22
CA TRP A 163 19.37 -10.65 46.15
C TRP A 163 20.28 -11.87 45.93
N GLY A 164 21.08 -11.83 44.88
CA GLY A 164 22.18 -12.75 44.62
C GLY A 164 21.78 -14.15 44.13
N LEU A 165 22.82 -15.00 43.97
CA LEU A 165 22.73 -16.30 43.31
C LEU A 165 21.75 -17.26 43.98
N LYS A 166 21.78 -17.37 45.33
CA LYS A 166 20.92 -18.30 46.07
C LYS A 166 19.45 -18.05 45.82
N GLU A 167 19.02 -16.76 45.80
CA GLU A 167 17.65 -16.40 45.51
C GLU A 167 17.30 -16.56 44.03
N ALA A 168 18.22 -16.26 43.12
CA ALA A 168 18.03 -16.50 41.69
C ALA A 168 17.75 -18.00 41.40
N LEU A 169 18.55 -18.90 41.96
CA LEU A 169 18.37 -20.35 41.81
C LEU A 169 17.06 -20.83 42.44
N LYS A 170 16.72 -20.35 43.64
CA LYS A 170 15.49 -20.71 44.36
C LYS A 170 14.25 -20.32 43.52
N ARG A 171 14.24 -19.13 42.96
CA ARG A 171 13.14 -18.62 42.11
C ARG A 171 13.05 -19.40 40.81
N ALA A 172 14.15 -19.55 40.08
CA ALA A 172 14.20 -20.31 38.85
C ALA A 172 13.67 -21.75 39.02
N GLU A 173 14.06 -22.45 40.12
CA GLU A 173 13.58 -23.79 40.42
C GLU A 173 12.08 -23.81 40.74
N ALA A 174 11.56 -22.85 41.50
CA ALA A 174 10.14 -22.75 41.78
C ALA A 174 9.33 -22.51 40.49
N TYR A 175 9.82 -21.66 39.58
CA TYR A 175 9.18 -21.36 38.29
C TYR A 175 9.20 -22.55 37.34
N ARG A 176 10.34 -23.34 37.33
CA ARG A 176 10.41 -24.61 36.63
C ARG A 176 9.32 -25.56 37.09
N GLN A 177 9.16 -25.73 38.40
CA GLN A 177 8.13 -26.59 39.01
C GLN A 177 6.72 -26.07 38.75
N ALA A 178 6.55 -24.77 38.54
CA ALA A 178 5.26 -24.15 38.13
C ALA A 178 4.94 -24.36 36.65
N GLY A 179 5.89 -24.86 35.82
CA GLY A 179 5.67 -25.22 34.43
C GLY A 179 6.13 -24.20 33.39
N THR A 180 7.03 -23.26 33.76
CA THR A 180 7.65 -22.38 32.75
C THR A 180 8.47 -23.20 31.75
N ASP A 181 8.54 -22.77 30.49
CA ASP A 181 9.23 -23.48 29.40
C ASP A 181 10.74 -23.12 29.34
N ALA A 182 11.11 -21.93 29.81
CA ALA A 182 12.49 -21.46 29.93
C ALA A 182 12.61 -20.41 31.03
N VAL A 183 13.86 -20.19 31.50
CA VAL A 183 14.17 -19.11 32.43
C VAL A 183 15.06 -18.07 31.76
N LEU A 184 14.71 -16.78 31.91
CA LEU A 184 15.55 -15.67 31.48
C LEU A 184 16.27 -15.13 32.71
N ILE A 185 17.62 -15.24 32.73
CA ILE A 185 18.45 -14.72 33.80
C ILE A 185 18.99 -13.36 33.41
N HIS A 186 18.66 -12.35 34.20
CA HIS A 186 19.01 -10.98 33.92
C HIS A 186 20.04 -10.46 34.94
N SER A 187 21.11 -9.83 34.43
CA SER A 187 22.14 -9.17 35.22
C SER A 187 22.41 -7.75 34.74
N LYS A 188 22.71 -6.84 35.65
CA LYS A 188 23.12 -5.45 35.37
C LYS A 188 24.64 -5.26 35.38
N ARG A 189 25.42 -6.31 35.67
CA ARG A 189 26.89 -6.24 35.67
C ARG A 189 27.43 -6.07 34.24
N SER A 190 28.59 -5.46 34.13
CA SER A 190 29.31 -5.34 32.85
C SER A 190 30.11 -6.60 32.49
N ASP A 191 30.08 -7.62 33.34
CA ASP A 191 30.69 -8.91 33.14
C ASP A 191 29.67 -10.04 33.33
N MET A 192 30.07 -11.28 33.01
CA MET A 192 29.18 -12.45 33.08
C MET A 192 29.24 -13.22 34.39
N THR A 193 29.93 -12.74 35.41
CA THR A 193 30.21 -13.52 36.65
C THR A 193 28.95 -14.05 37.32
N GLU A 194 27.85 -13.27 37.34
CA GLU A 194 26.56 -13.71 37.89
C GLU A 194 25.90 -14.78 37.02
N ILE A 195 25.98 -14.64 35.71
CA ILE A 195 25.43 -15.61 34.75
C ILE A 195 26.22 -16.92 34.80
N GLU A 196 27.56 -16.85 34.82
CA GLU A 196 28.43 -18.02 34.93
C GLU A 196 28.15 -18.78 36.23
N ALA A 197 28.04 -18.08 37.35
CA ALA A 197 27.73 -18.69 38.64
C ALA A 197 26.35 -19.37 38.61
N PHE A 198 25.35 -18.72 38.00
CA PHE A 198 24.03 -19.31 37.83
C PHE A 198 24.07 -20.57 36.96
N MET A 199 24.69 -20.51 35.78
CA MET A 199 24.74 -21.63 34.83
C MET A 199 25.46 -22.86 35.44
N LYS A 200 26.51 -22.63 36.18
CA LYS A 200 27.27 -23.71 36.87
C LYS A 200 26.39 -24.50 37.81
N GLU A 201 25.51 -23.84 38.57
CA GLU A 201 24.65 -24.50 39.57
C GLU A 201 23.31 -24.96 38.94
N TRP A 202 22.82 -24.26 37.88
CA TRP A 202 21.56 -24.58 37.22
C TRP A 202 21.65 -25.86 36.37
N GLY A 203 22.77 -26.04 35.67
CA GLY A 203 22.94 -27.13 34.72
C GLY A 203 21.89 -27.11 33.62
N ASN A 204 21.46 -28.29 33.19
CA ASN A 204 20.49 -28.45 32.07
C ASN A 204 19.05 -28.66 32.54
N ARG A 205 18.60 -28.02 33.62
CA ARG A 205 17.24 -28.23 34.16
C ARG A 205 16.14 -27.68 33.25
N LEU A 206 16.37 -26.55 32.63
CA LEU A 206 15.57 -25.90 31.58
C LEU A 206 16.46 -25.04 30.71
N PRO A 207 16.03 -24.70 29.47
CA PRO A 207 16.70 -23.72 28.65
C PRO A 207 16.87 -22.38 29.36
N VAL A 208 18.04 -21.75 29.15
CA VAL A 208 18.38 -20.44 29.74
C VAL A 208 18.53 -19.42 28.65
N ILE A 209 17.82 -18.29 28.83
CA ILE A 209 17.83 -17.13 27.96
C ILE A 209 18.57 -16.00 28.66
N ILE A 210 19.35 -15.21 27.90
CA ILE A 210 20.07 -14.05 28.41
C ILE A 210 19.80 -12.78 27.58
N VAL A 211 20.07 -11.62 28.24
CA VAL A 211 19.98 -10.28 27.58
C VAL A 211 21.32 -9.57 27.85
N PRO A 212 22.33 -9.69 26.97
CA PRO A 212 23.68 -9.21 27.21
C PRO A 212 23.91 -7.72 27.00
N THR A 213 22.90 -6.88 27.19
CA THR A 213 22.96 -5.42 26.96
C THR A 213 24.08 -4.74 27.77
N LYS A 214 24.37 -5.21 28.99
CA LYS A 214 25.40 -4.61 29.85
C LYS A 214 26.78 -5.25 29.68
N TYR A 215 26.85 -6.52 29.33
CA TYR A 215 28.09 -7.25 29.08
C TYR A 215 28.31 -7.54 27.60
N TYR A 216 27.99 -6.56 26.79
CA TYR A 216 28.06 -6.62 25.32
C TYR A 216 29.46 -6.90 24.76
N SER A 217 30.51 -6.68 25.55
CA SER A 217 31.89 -6.96 25.18
C SER A 217 32.32 -8.43 25.34
N VAL A 218 31.45 -9.27 25.91
CA VAL A 218 31.73 -10.71 26.08
C VAL A 218 31.46 -11.40 24.74
N PRO A 219 32.42 -12.21 24.23
CA PRO A 219 32.24 -12.97 23.00
C PRO A 219 31.09 -13.99 23.11
N THR A 220 30.35 -14.16 22.03
CA THR A 220 29.18 -15.07 22.01
C THR A 220 29.54 -16.55 22.14
N ASP A 221 30.77 -16.95 21.75
CA ASP A 221 31.28 -18.32 21.98
C ASP A 221 31.18 -18.70 23.46
N LYS A 222 31.44 -17.75 24.35
CA LYS A 222 31.32 -17.98 25.80
C LYS A 222 29.88 -18.29 26.24
N PHE A 223 28.89 -17.73 25.57
CA PHE A 223 27.47 -18.04 25.84
C PHE A 223 27.15 -19.48 25.44
N SER A 224 27.70 -19.92 24.30
CA SER A 224 27.58 -21.30 23.81
C SER A 224 28.26 -22.27 24.77
N ASP A 225 29.49 -21.98 25.20
CA ASP A 225 30.27 -22.83 26.13
C ASP A 225 29.57 -23.01 27.49
N LEU A 226 28.80 -22.02 27.92
CA LEU A 226 27.98 -22.05 29.12
C LEU A 226 26.65 -22.80 28.96
N GLY A 227 26.29 -23.22 27.74
CA GLY A 227 25.03 -23.90 27.47
C GLY A 227 23.81 -22.96 27.47
N ILE A 228 24.01 -21.67 27.19
CA ILE A 228 22.90 -20.73 26.95
C ILE A 228 22.18 -21.14 25.67
N SER A 229 20.85 -21.23 25.68
CA SER A 229 20.07 -21.63 24.51
C SER A 229 19.73 -20.44 23.60
N LEU A 230 19.42 -19.28 24.20
CA LEU A 230 18.95 -18.10 23.42
C LEU A 230 19.55 -16.81 23.99
N SER A 231 20.06 -15.97 23.11
CA SER A 231 20.51 -14.61 23.44
C SER A 231 19.61 -13.56 22.75
N ILE A 232 19.16 -12.57 23.52
CA ILE A 232 18.27 -11.49 23.06
C ILE A 232 19.06 -10.20 22.86
N TRP A 233 19.07 -9.66 21.63
CA TRP A 233 19.56 -8.33 21.32
C TRP A 233 18.45 -7.31 21.53
N ALA A 234 18.34 -6.75 22.74
CA ALA A 234 17.09 -6.25 23.31
C ALA A 234 16.60 -4.84 22.86
N ASN A 235 17.48 -3.95 22.34
CA ASN A 235 17.07 -2.55 22.10
C ASN A 235 17.96 -1.80 21.09
N HIS A 236 18.73 -2.48 20.27
CA HIS A 236 19.73 -1.85 19.40
C HIS A 236 19.09 -1.14 18.20
N ASN A 237 18.01 -1.68 17.62
CA ASN A 237 17.28 -1.03 16.53
C ASN A 237 16.60 0.26 16.98
N LEU A 238 15.95 0.27 18.14
CA LEU A 238 15.39 1.49 18.70
C LEU A 238 16.48 2.56 18.91
N ARG A 239 17.59 2.20 19.55
CA ARG A 239 18.70 3.14 19.83
C ARG A 239 19.35 3.66 18.56
N SER A 240 19.48 2.82 17.54
CA SER A 240 19.97 3.21 16.22
C SER A 240 19.01 4.18 15.54
N SER A 241 17.71 3.90 15.57
CA SER A 241 16.69 4.78 14.99
C SER A 241 16.66 6.16 15.66
N ILE A 242 16.79 6.22 16.99
CA ILE A 242 16.92 7.50 17.73
C ILE A 242 18.09 8.32 17.19
N THR A 243 19.27 7.71 17.09
CA THR A 243 20.48 8.40 16.60
C THR A 243 20.28 8.89 15.16
N ALA A 244 19.72 8.05 14.29
CA ALA A 244 19.47 8.42 12.89
C ALA A 244 18.46 9.55 12.78
N MET A 245 17.31 9.48 13.49
CA MET A 245 16.31 10.53 13.49
C MET A 245 16.83 11.87 14.04
N GLN A 246 17.59 11.85 15.13
CA GLN A 246 18.19 13.05 15.70
C GLN A 246 19.16 13.72 14.71
N LYS A 247 20.03 12.94 14.08
CA LYS A 247 20.98 13.45 13.07
C LYS A 247 20.24 14.05 11.87
N THR A 248 19.29 13.33 11.29
CA THR A 248 18.53 13.73 10.12
C THR A 248 17.71 15.00 10.40
N SER A 249 16.96 15.02 11.52
CA SER A 249 16.13 16.18 11.89
C SER A 249 16.96 17.43 12.15
N ALA A 250 18.09 17.29 12.85
CA ALA A 250 19.00 18.42 13.09
C ALA A 250 19.58 18.97 11.79
N GLN A 251 20.02 18.11 10.88
CA GLN A 251 20.58 18.51 9.59
C GLN A 251 19.58 19.31 8.76
N ILE A 252 18.33 18.79 8.62
CA ILE A 252 17.26 19.49 7.89
C ILE A 252 16.93 20.84 8.53
N TYR A 253 16.86 20.88 9.86
CA TYR A 253 16.54 22.11 10.59
C TYR A 253 17.59 23.22 10.35
N TYR A 254 18.88 22.88 10.39
CA TYR A 254 19.97 23.85 10.18
C TYR A 254 20.14 24.24 8.72
N ASP A 255 20.09 23.28 7.80
CA ASP A 255 20.31 23.53 6.37
C ASP A 255 19.09 24.16 5.69
N LYS A 256 17.89 23.97 6.25
CA LYS A 256 16.60 24.28 5.59
C LYS A 256 16.52 23.71 4.18
N SER A 257 17.14 22.55 3.97
CA SER A 257 17.33 21.89 2.69
C SER A 257 17.51 20.38 2.90
N LEU A 258 17.15 19.58 1.89
CA LEU A 258 17.33 18.12 1.88
C LEU A 258 18.65 17.68 1.22
N ILE A 259 19.38 18.60 0.59
CA ILE A 259 20.55 18.29 -0.28
C ILE A 259 21.65 17.47 0.43
N ASN A 260 21.84 17.67 1.74
CA ASN A 260 22.83 16.95 2.54
C ASN A 260 22.23 15.74 3.27
N VAL A 261 20.94 15.48 3.13
CA VAL A 261 20.22 14.41 3.84
C VAL A 261 19.88 13.26 2.91
N GLU A 262 19.40 13.55 1.71
CA GLU A 262 18.77 12.58 0.80
C GLU A 262 19.65 11.35 0.51
N LYS A 263 20.95 11.52 0.36
CA LYS A 263 21.89 10.39 0.14
C LYS A 263 22.22 9.55 1.38
N ASN A 264 21.76 9.97 2.56
CA ASN A 264 22.02 9.30 3.83
C ASN A 264 20.78 8.64 4.43
N VAL A 265 19.65 8.70 3.74
CA VAL A 265 18.38 8.06 4.14
C VAL A 265 17.98 7.02 3.11
N SER A 266 17.11 6.09 3.51
CA SER A 266 16.58 5.10 2.59
C SER A 266 15.70 5.76 1.52
N PRO A 267 15.82 5.38 0.24
CA PRO A 267 14.97 5.90 -0.82
C PRO A 267 13.51 5.49 -0.62
N LEU A 268 12.57 6.22 -1.22
CA LEU A 268 11.13 5.94 -1.11
C LEU A 268 10.77 4.55 -1.66
N GLU A 269 11.48 4.09 -2.69
CA GLU A 269 11.31 2.75 -3.28
C GLU A 269 11.50 1.64 -2.24
N GLU A 270 12.44 1.84 -1.30
CA GLU A 270 12.66 0.88 -0.21
C GLU A 270 11.48 0.86 0.78
N VAL A 271 10.88 2.01 1.05
CA VAL A 271 9.66 2.08 1.86
C VAL A 271 8.52 1.32 1.18
N PHE A 272 8.32 1.53 -0.13
CA PHE A 272 7.29 0.83 -0.91
C PHE A 272 7.57 -0.68 -0.99
N ARG A 273 8.83 -1.09 -1.15
CA ARG A 273 9.23 -2.51 -1.12
C ARG A 273 8.87 -3.17 0.21
N LEU A 274 9.22 -2.53 1.32
CA LEU A 274 8.89 -3.03 2.67
C LEU A 274 7.38 -3.07 2.95
N GLN A 275 6.59 -2.20 2.29
CA GLN A 275 5.13 -2.22 2.35
C GLN A 275 4.48 -3.25 1.40
N LYS A 276 5.28 -3.95 0.57
CA LYS A 276 4.81 -4.88 -0.48
C LYS A 276 3.87 -4.20 -1.50
N ALA A 277 4.21 -2.97 -1.94
CA ALA A 277 3.41 -2.22 -2.91
C ALA A 277 3.16 -3.01 -4.21
N GLU A 278 4.12 -3.83 -4.65
CA GLU A 278 3.96 -4.71 -5.82
C GLU A 278 2.80 -5.72 -5.68
N GLU A 279 2.56 -6.23 -4.46
CA GLU A 279 1.42 -7.12 -4.19
C GLU A 279 0.10 -6.39 -4.38
N LEU A 280 0.01 -5.12 -3.95
CA LEU A 280 -1.15 -4.28 -4.17
C LEU A 280 -1.42 -4.08 -5.67
N ASP A 281 -0.38 -3.77 -6.47
CA ASP A 281 -0.51 -3.63 -7.93
C ASP A 281 -1.05 -4.91 -8.59
N ILE A 282 -0.63 -6.08 -8.10
CA ILE A 282 -1.13 -7.38 -8.58
C ILE A 282 -2.60 -7.57 -8.16
N ALA A 283 -2.93 -7.26 -6.92
CA ALA A 283 -4.29 -7.36 -6.40
C ALA A 283 -5.24 -6.39 -7.12
N GLU A 284 -4.81 -5.15 -7.40
CA GLU A 284 -5.58 -4.18 -8.18
C GLU A 284 -5.88 -4.68 -9.59
N LYS A 285 -4.91 -5.26 -10.28
CA LYS A 285 -5.11 -5.87 -11.61
C LYS A 285 -6.11 -7.03 -11.56
N LEU A 286 -6.15 -7.76 -10.45
CA LEU A 286 -7.01 -8.93 -10.28
C LEU A 286 -8.44 -8.56 -9.85
N TYR A 287 -8.57 -7.59 -8.94
CA TYR A 287 -9.83 -7.30 -8.24
C TYR A 287 -10.46 -5.98 -8.67
N LEU A 288 -9.67 -4.98 -9.08
CA LEU A 288 -10.14 -3.74 -9.66
C LEU A 288 -10.19 -3.80 -11.20
N SER A 289 -9.87 -4.96 -11.80
CA SER A 289 -10.15 -5.14 -13.21
C SER A 289 -11.58 -4.69 -13.41
N SER A 290 -11.69 -3.46 -13.90
CA SER A 290 -12.90 -2.82 -14.38
C SER A 290 -13.81 -3.91 -14.91
N ALA A 291 -15.04 -3.92 -14.45
CA ALA A 291 -16.10 -4.75 -15.02
C ALA A 291 -15.86 -4.76 -16.53
N ASN A 292 -15.58 -5.94 -17.09
CA ASN A 292 -15.16 -6.21 -18.46
C ASN A 292 -15.68 -5.18 -19.46
N HIS A 293 -15.14 -4.00 -19.48
CA HIS A 293 -15.32 -3.08 -20.58
C HIS A 293 -14.27 -3.52 -21.59
N SER A 294 -14.67 -4.46 -22.46
CA SER A 294 -13.99 -4.70 -23.73
C SER A 294 -14.12 -3.44 -24.60
N THR A 295 -13.79 -2.30 -24.00
CA THR A 295 -13.83 -1.00 -24.68
C THR A 295 -12.56 -0.89 -25.49
N ASN A 296 -12.72 -0.83 -26.80
CA ASN A 296 -11.67 -0.53 -27.73
C ASN A 296 -11.55 0.97 -27.93
N ALA A 297 -10.40 1.45 -28.38
CA ALA A 297 -10.26 2.81 -28.86
C ALA A 297 -9.94 2.84 -30.36
N MET A 298 -10.49 3.80 -31.05
CA MET A 298 -10.22 4.09 -32.45
C MET A 298 -9.78 5.55 -32.58
N ILE A 299 -8.55 5.78 -33.02
CA ILE A 299 -8.00 7.11 -33.23
C ILE A 299 -8.03 7.39 -34.73
N LEU A 300 -8.84 8.39 -35.15
CA LEU A 300 -8.94 8.83 -36.53
C LEU A 300 -7.79 9.78 -36.85
N VAL A 301 -6.80 9.29 -37.59
CA VAL A 301 -5.56 10.01 -37.86
C VAL A 301 -5.74 10.96 -39.06
N LYS A 302 -5.63 12.27 -38.86
CA LYS A 302 -5.63 13.31 -39.90
C LYS A 302 -4.25 13.46 -40.54
N GLU A 303 -4.17 14.05 -41.77
CA GLU A 303 -2.93 14.27 -42.51
C GLU A 303 -1.90 15.12 -41.75
N SER A 304 -2.39 16.09 -40.94
CA SER A 304 -1.58 16.98 -40.12
C SER A 304 -1.31 16.43 -38.70
N ALA A 305 -1.54 15.13 -38.48
CA ALA A 305 -1.46 14.57 -37.15
C ALA A 305 -0.03 14.56 -36.59
N ASN A 306 0.09 14.92 -35.33
CA ASN A 306 1.34 14.87 -34.57
C ASN A 306 1.42 13.52 -33.83
N GLU A 307 2.42 12.69 -34.14
CA GLU A 307 2.63 11.38 -33.50
C GLU A 307 2.82 11.47 -31.98
N ALA A 308 3.39 12.56 -31.47
CA ALA A 308 3.51 12.78 -30.02
C ALA A 308 2.13 12.90 -29.34
N LEU A 309 1.18 13.59 -29.98
CA LEU A 309 -0.19 13.72 -29.44
C LEU A 309 -0.94 12.40 -29.49
N ILE A 310 -0.78 11.62 -30.55
CA ILE A 310 -1.38 10.28 -30.65
C ILE A 310 -0.80 9.36 -29.55
N THR A 311 0.50 9.44 -29.32
CA THR A 311 1.16 8.68 -28.26
C THR A 311 0.62 9.07 -26.89
N GLU A 312 0.43 10.36 -26.64
CA GLU A 312 -0.15 10.85 -25.40
C GLU A 312 -1.60 10.38 -25.22
N GLN A 313 -2.44 10.45 -26.26
CA GLN A 313 -3.80 9.89 -26.20
C GLN A 313 -3.77 8.39 -25.84
N ILE A 314 -2.90 7.60 -26.46
CA ILE A 314 -2.77 6.18 -26.14
C ILE A 314 -2.34 5.96 -24.69
N ASN A 315 -1.44 6.77 -24.16
CA ASN A 315 -1.02 6.71 -22.76
C ASN A 315 -2.17 7.05 -21.81
N GLN A 316 -2.97 8.07 -22.13
CA GLN A 316 -4.14 8.42 -21.34
C GLN A 316 -5.22 7.31 -21.37
N LEU A 317 -5.45 6.70 -22.53
CA LEU A 317 -6.37 5.56 -22.70
C LEU A 317 -5.92 4.34 -21.87
N LYS A 318 -4.61 4.05 -21.86
CA LYS A 318 -4.06 2.96 -21.02
C LYS A 318 -4.28 3.19 -19.53
N LYS A 319 -4.17 4.43 -19.05
CA LYS A 319 -4.43 4.78 -17.65
C LYS A 319 -5.87 4.49 -17.20
N VAL A 320 -6.83 4.52 -18.13
CA VAL A 320 -8.23 4.17 -17.87
C VAL A 320 -8.60 2.74 -18.29
N GLY A 321 -7.61 1.88 -18.47
CA GLY A 321 -7.79 0.45 -18.75
C GLY A 321 -8.10 0.09 -20.21
N VAL A 322 -8.07 1.05 -21.15
CA VAL A 322 -8.28 0.81 -22.58
C VAL A 322 -6.92 0.44 -23.21
N THR A 323 -6.64 -0.84 -23.30
CA THR A 323 -5.35 -1.36 -23.82
C THR A 323 -5.36 -1.64 -25.32
N ASN A 324 -6.55 -1.83 -25.93
CA ASN A 324 -6.71 -2.09 -27.35
C ASN A 324 -7.07 -0.80 -28.08
N SER A 325 -6.09 -0.19 -28.75
CA SER A 325 -6.26 1.02 -29.54
C SER A 325 -5.85 0.80 -31.00
N ILE A 326 -6.67 1.25 -31.92
CA ILE A 326 -6.48 1.14 -33.37
C ILE A 326 -6.29 2.53 -33.97
N LYS A 327 -5.18 2.77 -34.66
CA LYS A 327 -4.99 3.95 -35.49
C LYS A 327 -5.64 3.70 -36.87
N VAL A 328 -6.52 4.59 -37.28
CA VAL A 328 -7.14 4.59 -38.61
C VAL A 328 -6.50 5.70 -39.43
N ASP A 329 -5.51 5.32 -40.23
CA ASP A 329 -4.71 6.26 -41.01
C ASP A 329 -5.38 6.57 -42.34
N ARG A 330 -5.48 7.86 -42.66
CA ARG A 330 -6.03 8.39 -43.89
C ARG A 330 -5.30 7.90 -45.11
N ASN A 331 -3.99 7.79 -45.03
CA ASN A 331 -3.14 7.42 -46.19
C ASN A 331 -3.18 5.93 -46.53
N LYS A 332 -3.39 5.04 -45.54
CA LYS A 332 -3.48 3.57 -45.79
C LYS A 332 -4.80 3.13 -46.42
N ALA A 333 -5.84 3.96 -46.36
CA ALA A 333 -7.12 3.71 -47.01
C ALA A 333 -7.15 4.16 -48.50
N MET A 334 -6.00 4.54 -49.09
CA MET A 334 -5.91 5.16 -50.39
C MET A 334 -6.16 4.24 -51.62
N GLU A 335 -6.33 2.94 -51.45
CA GLU A 335 -6.47 2.00 -52.57
C GLU A 335 -7.93 1.75 -53.01
N ASP A 336 -8.91 2.36 -52.31
CA ASP A 336 -10.32 2.17 -52.67
C ASP A 336 -10.75 3.09 -53.84
N LYS A 337 -10.84 2.50 -55.03
CA LYS A 337 -11.27 3.22 -56.27
C LYS A 337 -12.72 3.64 -56.24
N ALA A 338 -13.53 3.17 -55.32
CA ALA A 338 -14.97 3.52 -55.22
C ALA A 338 -15.19 4.92 -54.67
N PHE A 339 -14.21 5.48 -53.95
CA PHE A 339 -14.33 6.82 -53.31
C PHE A 339 -13.16 7.73 -53.72
N PRO A 340 -13.17 8.34 -54.89
CA PRO A 340 -12.09 9.21 -55.36
C PRO A 340 -11.87 10.47 -54.55
N ASN A 341 -12.91 10.98 -53.89
CA ASN A 341 -12.88 12.14 -52.98
C ASN A 341 -13.26 11.69 -51.57
N LYS A 342 -12.29 11.61 -50.67
CA LYS A 342 -12.45 11.09 -49.29
C LYS A 342 -12.77 12.22 -48.33
N GLY A 343 -14.03 12.29 -47.93
CA GLY A 343 -14.50 13.25 -46.92
C GLY A 343 -14.22 12.85 -45.48
N GLU A 344 -14.69 13.63 -44.55
CA GLU A 344 -14.46 13.48 -43.12
C GLU A 344 -14.91 12.11 -42.56
N LEU A 345 -16.06 11.59 -43.06
CA LEU A 345 -16.65 10.33 -42.61
C LEU A 345 -16.00 9.06 -43.23
N TYR A 346 -15.22 9.22 -44.29
CA TYR A 346 -14.68 8.08 -45.01
C TYR A 346 -13.80 7.17 -44.14
N HIS A 347 -13.00 7.73 -43.21
CA HIS A 347 -12.12 6.93 -42.36
C HIS A 347 -12.92 6.09 -41.37
N LEU A 348 -13.99 6.65 -40.82
CA LEU A 348 -14.87 5.91 -39.93
C LEU A 348 -15.64 4.84 -40.72
N TYR A 349 -16.09 5.13 -41.93
CA TYR A 349 -16.69 4.12 -42.80
C TYR A 349 -15.76 2.98 -43.13
N ALA A 350 -14.52 3.26 -43.52
CA ALA A 350 -13.51 2.25 -43.84
C ALA A 350 -13.15 1.36 -42.62
N ALA A 351 -13.26 1.89 -41.43
CA ALA A 351 -12.94 1.18 -40.18
C ALA A 351 -14.18 0.62 -39.45
N ARG A 352 -15.40 0.75 -40.00
CA ARG A 352 -16.65 0.38 -39.31
C ARG A 352 -16.70 -1.04 -38.78
N ASP A 353 -16.07 -2.00 -39.51
CA ASP A 353 -16.02 -3.42 -39.11
C ASP A 353 -15.14 -3.66 -37.87
N LYS A 354 -14.29 -2.69 -37.50
CA LYS A 354 -13.45 -2.73 -36.29
C LYS A 354 -14.16 -2.18 -35.05
N LEU A 355 -15.38 -1.66 -35.20
CA LEU A 355 -16.20 -1.24 -34.07
C LEU A 355 -16.63 -2.47 -33.26
N GLY A 356 -16.18 -2.54 -32.00
CA GLY A 356 -16.48 -3.62 -31.07
C GLY A 356 -17.78 -3.39 -30.28
N THR A 357 -17.96 -4.18 -29.19
CA THR A 357 -19.11 -4.06 -28.28
C THR A 357 -19.20 -2.71 -27.60
N ALA A 358 -18.06 -2.08 -27.35
CA ALA A 358 -17.90 -0.69 -26.93
C ALA A 358 -16.63 -0.12 -27.57
N THR A 359 -16.71 1.06 -28.18
CA THR A 359 -15.59 1.72 -28.83
C THR A 359 -15.59 3.21 -28.52
N LEU A 360 -14.48 3.72 -28.02
CA LEU A 360 -14.18 5.15 -27.97
C LEU A 360 -13.59 5.57 -29.32
N ILE A 361 -14.12 6.60 -29.90
CA ILE A 361 -13.61 7.17 -31.14
C ILE A 361 -13.08 8.57 -30.83
N SER A 362 -11.83 8.84 -31.20
CA SER A 362 -11.16 10.12 -30.97
C SER A 362 -10.49 10.67 -32.24
N ASP A 363 -10.43 11.99 -32.33
CA ASP A 363 -9.66 12.71 -33.34
C ASP A 363 -8.19 12.79 -32.92
N SER A 364 -7.25 12.56 -33.83
CA SER A 364 -5.80 12.59 -33.57
C SER A 364 -5.24 13.98 -33.24
N ASN A 365 -5.97 15.04 -33.54
CA ASN A 365 -5.49 16.42 -33.38
C ASN A 365 -5.87 17.06 -32.03
N ILE A 366 -6.38 16.28 -31.09
CA ILE A 366 -6.87 16.76 -29.80
C ILE A 366 -6.26 15.92 -28.69
N VAL A 367 -5.85 16.57 -27.59
CA VAL A 367 -5.39 15.91 -26.37
C VAL A 367 -6.45 16.09 -25.30
N TYR A 368 -6.78 15.03 -24.60
CA TYR A 368 -7.76 14.98 -23.54
C TYR A 368 -7.10 14.63 -22.20
N LYS A 369 -7.60 15.18 -21.10
CA LYS A 369 -7.24 14.72 -19.76
C LYS A 369 -7.87 13.35 -19.49
N THR A 370 -7.19 12.53 -18.68
CA THR A 370 -7.57 11.13 -18.35
C THR A 370 -9.04 10.99 -17.95
N HIS A 371 -9.54 11.88 -17.08
CA HIS A 371 -10.91 11.81 -16.56
C HIS A 371 -11.99 11.96 -17.64
N VAL A 372 -11.71 12.64 -18.77
CA VAL A 372 -12.68 12.77 -19.88
C VAL A 372 -12.94 11.42 -20.54
N PHE A 373 -11.89 10.60 -20.70
CA PHE A 373 -12.03 9.20 -21.15
C PHE A 373 -12.76 8.35 -20.12
N GLU A 374 -12.38 8.47 -18.85
CA GLU A 374 -12.98 7.72 -17.76
C GLU A 374 -14.48 7.99 -17.63
N GLU A 375 -14.89 9.25 -17.62
CA GLU A 375 -16.29 9.62 -17.59
C GLU A 375 -17.08 9.05 -18.79
N LEU A 376 -16.49 9.09 -19.99
CA LEU A 376 -17.14 8.60 -21.20
C LEU A 376 -17.25 7.06 -21.22
N ILE A 377 -16.26 6.34 -20.69
CA ILE A 377 -16.30 4.88 -20.57
C ILE A 377 -17.50 4.44 -19.72
N HIS A 378 -17.75 5.13 -18.63
CA HIS A 378 -18.81 4.80 -17.67
C HIS A 378 -20.21 5.27 -18.08
N GLU A 379 -20.35 6.07 -19.17
CA GLU A 379 -21.66 6.47 -19.64
C GLU A 379 -22.48 5.27 -20.14
N SER A 380 -23.76 5.25 -19.76
CA SER A 380 -24.67 4.16 -20.10
C SER A 380 -25.35 4.29 -21.48
N GLY A 381 -25.20 5.48 -22.13
CA GLY A 381 -25.78 5.74 -23.45
C GLY A 381 -25.14 4.89 -24.55
N ASP A 382 -25.97 4.40 -25.48
CA ASP A 382 -25.49 3.63 -26.63
C ASP A 382 -24.60 4.48 -27.57
N ILE A 383 -24.86 5.76 -27.71
CA ILE A 383 -24.06 6.73 -28.47
C ILE A 383 -23.96 8.02 -27.65
N THR A 384 -22.75 8.38 -27.28
CA THR A 384 -22.48 9.59 -26.46
C THR A 384 -21.35 10.41 -27.09
N ILE A 385 -21.63 11.65 -27.43
CA ILE A 385 -20.64 12.63 -27.93
C ILE A 385 -20.18 13.53 -26.78
N VAL A 386 -18.93 14.02 -26.84
CA VAL A 386 -18.41 15.00 -25.89
C VAL A 386 -18.40 16.38 -26.51
N ALA A 387 -18.95 17.36 -25.79
CA ALA A 387 -19.00 18.76 -26.19
C ALA A 387 -18.26 19.66 -25.19
N GLY A 388 -17.33 20.46 -25.69
CA GLY A 388 -16.68 21.55 -24.95
C GLY A 388 -17.65 22.69 -24.70
N ALA A 389 -17.89 23.00 -23.41
CA ALA A 389 -18.83 24.08 -23.03
C ALA A 389 -18.13 25.45 -22.94
N ASP A 390 -16.80 25.46 -22.97
CA ASP A 390 -15.93 26.65 -23.00
C ASP A 390 -15.46 27.03 -24.42
N TYR A 391 -16.34 26.84 -25.41
CA TYR A 391 -16.03 27.02 -26.81
C TYR A 391 -15.92 28.50 -27.24
N GLU A 392 -15.11 28.72 -28.28
CA GLU A 392 -15.05 29.97 -29.02
C GLU A 392 -15.61 29.76 -30.44
N LEU A 393 -16.23 30.80 -31.03
CA LEU A 393 -16.72 30.71 -32.39
C LEU A 393 -15.56 30.79 -33.39
N LYS A 394 -15.13 29.64 -33.92
CA LYS A 394 -13.94 29.50 -34.79
C LYS A 394 -14.23 29.42 -36.30
N GLY A 395 -15.47 29.60 -36.78
CA GLY A 395 -15.83 29.50 -38.18
C GLY A 395 -16.38 28.13 -38.61
N ASN A 396 -16.46 27.89 -39.93
CA ASN A 396 -17.23 26.78 -40.53
C ASN A 396 -16.55 25.38 -40.44
N GLN A 397 -15.39 25.29 -39.84
CA GLN A 397 -14.69 23.99 -39.68
C GLN A 397 -15.00 23.29 -38.33
N THR A 398 -15.69 23.99 -37.43
CA THR A 398 -16.03 23.46 -36.10
C THR A 398 -17.48 22.98 -36.10
N SER A 399 -17.73 21.81 -35.54
CA SER A 399 -19.08 21.28 -35.36
C SER A 399 -19.66 21.76 -34.03
N TYR A 400 -20.67 22.65 -34.09
CA TYR A 400 -21.37 23.17 -32.92
C TYR A 400 -22.54 22.29 -32.53
N VAL A 401 -22.78 22.18 -31.22
CA VAL A 401 -23.78 21.29 -30.62
C VAL A 401 -24.88 22.10 -29.96
N THR A 402 -26.12 21.77 -30.27
CA THR A 402 -27.32 22.16 -29.52
C THR A 402 -27.92 20.93 -28.86
N ALA A 403 -28.07 20.93 -27.55
CA ALA A 403 -28.70 19.87 -26.79
C ALA A 403 -29.95 20.35 -26.05
N LYS A 404 -30.74 19.46 -25.45
CA LYS A 404 -31.97 19.84 -24.72
C LYS A 404 -31.72 20.86 -23.61
N LEU A 405 -30.57 20.81 -22.96
CA LEU A 405 -30.16 21.76 -21.94
C LEU A 405 -28.71 22.20 -22.22
N PRO A 406 -28.41 23.51 -22.05
CA PRO A 406 -27.03 23.98 -22.09
C PRO A 406 -26.25 23.45 -20.87
N TYR A 407 -24.92 23.55 -20.92
CA TYR A 407 -24.09 23.25 -19.77
C TYR A 407 -24.53 24.04 -18.53
N SER A 408 -24.62 23.34 -17.42
CA SER A 408 -24.89 23.94 -16.12
C SER A 408 -24.21 23.08 -15.04
N LYS A 409 -23.69 23.70 -13.99
CA LYS A 409 -23.18 22.99 -12.79
C LYS A 409 -24.24 22.08 -12.15
N GLN A 410 -25.51 22.37 -12.35
CA GLN A 410 -26.63 21.55 -11.83
C GLN A 410 -26.79 20.21 -12.58
N LEU A 411 -26.23 20.08 -13.79
CA LEU A 411 -26.21 18.81 -14.53
C LEU A 411 -25.31 17.76 -13.85
N TYR A 412 -24.35 18.21 -13.06
CA TYR A 412 -23.44 17.35 -12.29
C TYR A 412 -23.02 16.10 -13.10
N SER A 413 -22.33 16.35 -14.23
CA SER A 413 -21.85 15.28 -15.12
C SER A 413 -22.92 14.39 -15.80
N LYS A 414 -24.20 14.72 -15.73
CA LYS A 414 -25.26 14.01 -16.48
C LYS A 414 -25.20 14.34 -17.96
N THR A 415 -25.51 13.35 -18.79
CA THR A 415 -25.74 13.56 -20.23
C THR A 415 -27.09 14.18 -20.50
N VAL A 416 -27.19 14.88 -21.62
CA VAL A 416 -28.44 15.47 -22.17
C VAL A 416 -28.63 15.03 -23.61
N ASP A 417 -29.86 14.99 -24.11
CA ASP A 417 -30.10 14.57 -25.49
C ASP A 417 -29.66 15.63 -26.49
N LEU A 418 -29.05 15.20 -27.58
CA LEU A 418 -28.74 16.02 -28.74
C LEU A 418 -30.02 16.51 -29.39
N ILE A 419 -30.07 17.79 -29.75
CA ILE A 419 -31.12 18.33 -30.63
C ILE A 419 -30.61 18.37 -32.05
N GLN A 420 -29.46 19.04 -32.27
CA GLN A 420 -28.90 19.23 -33.59
C GLN A 420 -27.40 19.61 -33.51
N MET A 421 -26.66 19.32 -34.58
CA MET A 421 -25.32 19.83 -34.81
C MET A 421 -25.26 20.66 -36.09
N SER A 422 -24.32 21.63 -36.13
CA SER A 422 -24.11 22.46 -37.32
C SER A 422 -22.68 22.99 -37.40
N CYS A 423 -22.13 23.08 -38.61
CA CYS A 423 -20.85 23.74 -38.84
C CYS A 423 -21.00 25.28 -39.06
N ASN A 424 -22.19 25.83 -39.00
CA ASN A 424 -22.42 27.27 -39.15
C ASN A 424 -22.24 28.01 -37.82
N PRO A 425 -21.27 28.91 -37.64
CA PRO A 425 -21.05 29.66 -36.40
C PRO A 425 -22.21 30.62 -36.04
N ASN A 426 -23.06 30.96 -37.01
CA ASN A 426 -24.27 31.75 -36.78
C ASN A 426 -25.51 30.91 -36.43
N PHE A 427 -25.30 29.62 -36.13
CA PHE A 427 -26.35 28.72 -35.71
C PHE A 427 -26.97 29.20 -34.40
N LYS A 428 -28.30 29.13 -34.26
CA LYS A 428 -28.97 29.58 -33.03
C LYS A 428 -28.85 28.55 -31.93
N ASN A 429 -28.67 29.00 -30.69
CA ASN A 429 -28.63 28.20 -29.49
C ASN A 429 -27.46 27.19 -29.46
N ILE A 430 -26.24 27.62 -29.77
CA ILE A 430 -25.05 26.82 -29.58
C ILE A 430 -24.84 26.62 -28.08
N HIS A 431 -24.71 25.37 -27.65
CA HIS A 431 -24.47 24.98 -26.27
C HIS A 431 -23.07 24.45 -26.01
N GLY A 432 -22.30 24.15 -27.06
CA GLY A 432 -20.93 23.70 -27.03
C GLY A 432 -20.35 23.35 -28.38
N GLU A 433 -19.07 23.03 -28.46
CA GLU A 433 -18.44 22.49 -29.67
C GLU A 433 -18.15 21.00 -29.52
N PHE A 434 -18.36 20.21 -30.58
CA PHE A 434 -17.98 18.83 -30.63
C PHE A 434 -16.45 18.72 -30.67
N ILE A 435 -15.84 18.09 -29.67
CA ILE A 435 -14.39 18.04 -29.50
C ILE A 435 -13.76 16.81 -30.17
N GLY A 436 -14.45 16.11 -31.07
CA GLY A 436 -13.92 14.96 -31.77
C GLY A 436 -13.76 13.68 -30.90
N LEU A 437 -14.40 13.63 -29.74
CA LEU A 437 -14.41 12.45 -28.85
C LEU A 437 -15.85 11.97 -28.65
N TRP A 438 -16.06 10.67 -28.81
CA TRP A 438 -17.35 10.05 -28.59
C TRP A 438 -17.22 8.55 -28.32
N LYS A 439 -18.30 7.95 -27.79
CA LYS A 439 -18.42 6.53 -27.50
C LYS A 439 -19.60 5.95 -28.26
N VAL A 440 -19.41 4.74 -28.74
CA VAL A 440 -20.49 3.89 -29.23
C VAL A 440 -20.44 2.53 -28.50
N SER A 441 -21.60 2.03 -28.12
CA SER A 441 -21.71 0.73 -27.43
C SER A 441 -23.08 0.06 -27.69
N GLY A 442 -23.16 -1.21 -27.38
CA GLY A 442 -24.39 -1.97 -27.43
C GLY A 442 -25.11 -1.87 -28.79
N LYS A 443 -26.39 -1.51 -28.75
CA LYS A 443 -27.21 -1.33 -29.97
C LYS A 443 -26.74 -0.16 -30.85
N GLY A 444 -26.09 0.83 -30.26
CA GLY A 444 -25.54 1.97 -30.97
C GLY A 444 -24.47 1.57 -32.00
N THR A 445 -23.71 0.52 -31.74
CA THR A 445 -22.69 0.01 -32.68
C THR A 445 -23.32 -0.41 -34.01
N GLU A 446 -24.43 -1.14 -33.99
CA GLU A 446 -25.12 -1.60 -35.19
C GLU A 446 -25.80 -0.41 -35.90
N VAL A 447 -26.37 0.55 -35.14
CA VAL A 447 -26.93 1.77 -35.69
C VAL A 447 -25.89 2.57 -36.44
N VAL A 448 -24.70 2.76 -35.85
CA VAL A 448 -23.58 3.48 -36.48
C VAL A 448 -23.09 2.81 -37.76
N LYS A 449 -22.90 1.48 -37.73
CA LYS A 449 -22.48 0.71 -38.92
C LYS A 449 -23.46 0.87 -40.05
N LYS A 450 -24.76 0.68 -39.78
CA LYS A 450 -25.82 0.80 -40.75
C LYS A 450 -25.94 2.22 -41.30
N ALA A 451 -25.90 3.24 -40.44
CA ALA A 451 -25.92 4.65 -40.85
C ALA A 451 -24.74 5.00 -41.79
N LEU A 452 -23.52 4.47 -41.50
CA LEU A 452 -22.37 4.66 -42.36
C LEU A 452 -22.56 4.02 -43.74
N GLU A 453 -23.12 2.80 -43.79
CA GLU A 453 -23.41 2.10 -45.03
C GLU A 453 -24.47 2.84 -45.88
N GLU A 454 -25.52 3.34 -45.28
CA GLU A 454 -26.59 4.08 -45.96
C GLU A 454 -26.06 5.43 -46.47
N LEU A 455 -25.30 6.18 -45.66
CA LEU A 455 -24.69 7.44 -46.05
C LEU A 455 -23.64 7.28 -47.14
N ALA A 456 -22.86 6.17 -47.13
CA ALA A 456 -21.87 5.88 -48.17
C ALA A 456 -22.46 5.67 -49.57
N GLN A 457 -23.76 5.34 -49.70
CA GLN A 457 -24.46 5.25 -51.00
C GLN A 457 -24.87 6.60 -51.58
N ARG A 458 -24.77 7.66 -50.80
CA ARG A 458 -25.13 9.02 -51.26
C ARG A 458 -24.03 9.59 -52.16
N LYS A 459 -24.44 10.31 -53.22
CA LYS A 459 -23.53 10.97 -54.16
C LYS A 459 -22.66 12.06 -53.48
N ASP A 460 -23.16 12.67 -52.43
CA ASP A 460 -22.52 13.72 -51.64
C ASP A 460 -21.76 13.22 -50.43
N PHE A 461 -21.56 11.90 -50.28
CA PHE A 461 -20.88 11.29 -49.09
C PHE A 461 -19.55 11.96 -48.76
N ALA A 462 -18.74 12.28 -49.78
CA ALA A 462 -17.45 12.94 -49.57
C ALA A 462 -17.52 14.37 -48.98
N GLN A 463 -18.73 14.98 -48.97
CA GLN A 463 -18.97 16.31 -48.42
C GLN A 463 -19.61 16.27 -47.05
N LEU A 464 -20.05 15.10 -46.60
CA LEU A 464 -20.71 14.95 -45.30
C LEU A 464 -19.70 15.10 -44.14
N THR A 465 -20.14 15.81 -43.11
CA THR A 465 -19.42 16.11 -41.88
C THR A 465 -19.90 15.23 -40.72
N PHE A 466 -19.21 15.26 -39.59
CA PHE A 466 -19.72 14.65 -38.33
C PHE A 466 -21.04 15.31 -37.90
N SER A 467 -21.27 16.59 -38.17
CA SER A 467 -22.57 17.23 -37.92
C SER A 467 -23.69 16.53 -38.70
N ASP A 468 -23.49 16.25 -39.99
CA ASP A 468 -24.49 15.57 -40.82
C ASP A 468 -24.69 14.12 -40.32
N PHE A 469 -23.65 13.44 -39.94
CA PHE A 469 -23.67 12.07 -39.44
C PHE A 469 -24.47 11.95 -38.12
N PHE A 470 -24.15 12.78 -37.13
CA PHE A 470 -24.87 12.71 -35.85
C PHE A 470 -26.31 13.23 -35.97
N ASN A 471 -26.59 14.19 -36.80
CA ASN A 471 -27.95 14.58 -37.09
C ASN A 471 -28.77 13.45 -37.75
N TYR A 472 -28.14 12.70 -38.69
CA TYR A 472 -28.79 11.54 -39.29
C TYR A 472 -29.06 10.45 -38.26
N ILE A 473 -28.05 10.10 -37.43
CA ILE A 473 -28.23 9.12 -36.37
C ILE A 473 -29.33 9.55 -35.39
N ASN A 474 -29.35 10.82 -34.98
CA ASN A 474 -30.31 11.34 -34.01
C ASN A 474 -31.79 11.25 -34.46
N LEU A 475 -32.03 11.10 -35.77
CA LEU A 475 -33.37 10.81 -36.31
C LEU A 475 -33.83 9.37 -36.03
N ILE A 476 -32.90 8.43 -35.91
CA ILE A 476 -33.20 6.97 -35.83
C ILE A 476 -32.84 6.37 -34.46
N HIS A 477 -31.92 6.98 -33.72
CA HIS A 477 -31.49 6.54 -32.42
C HIS A 477 -30.99 7.74 -31.57
N PRO A 478 -31.37 7.85 -30.30
CA PRO A 478 -30.96 8.99 -29.47
C PRO A 478 -29.43 9.08 -29.33
N VAL A 479 -28.91 10.31 -29.50
CA VAL A 479 -27.51 10.65 -29.24
C VAL A 479 -27.43 11.47 -27.95
N ALA A 480 -26.64 11.02 -27.00
CA ALA A 480 -26.40 11.74 -25.76
C ALA A 480 -25.21 12.70 -25.91
N VAL A 481 -25.28 13.83 -25.22
CA VAL A 481 -24.23 14.85 -25.16
C VAL A 481 -23.68 14.91 -23.73
N LYS A 482 -22.38 14.69 -23.57
CA LYS A 482 -21.62 14.91 -22.36
C LYS A 482 -20.83 16.19 -22.46
N TYR A 483 -21.00 17.10 -21.50
CA TYR A 483 -20.23 18.35 -21.51
C TYR A 483 -18.92 18.21 -20.77
N THR A 484 -17.87 18.89 -21.25
CA THR A 484 -16.58 19.08 -20.54
C THR A 484 -16.20 20.57 -20.56
N MET A 485 -15.36 20.98 -19.62
CA MET A 485 -14.81 22.35 -19.55
C MET A 485 -13.31 22.29 -19.34
N GLY A 486 -12.50 22.93 -20.23
CA GLY A 486 -11.06 23.10 -20.06
C GLY A 486 -10.26 21.82 -19.91
N SER A 487 -10.77 20.69 -20.34
CA SER A 487 -10.17 19.37 -20.15
C SER A 487 -9.63 18.77 -21.45
N TRP A 488 -9.49 19.58 -22.46
CA TRP A 488 -8.97 19.23 -23.77
C TRP A 488 -8.26 20.41 -24.42
N ILE A 489 -7.33 20.15 -25.32
CA ILE A 489 -6.66 21.16 -26.15
C ILE A 489 -6.47 20.62 -27.57
N ASP A 490 -6.61 21.50 -28.55
CA ASP A 490 -6.27 21.20 -29.94
C ASP A 490 -4.77 21.36 -30.22
N THR A 491 -4.32 20.86 -31.38
CA THR A 491 -2.90 20.89 -31.78
C THR A 491 -2.34 22.31 -31.84
N GLU A 492 -3.14 23.30 -32.24
CA GLU A 492 -2.71 24.70 -32.35
C GLU A 492 -2.42 25.29 -30.97
N THR A 493 -3.32 25.06 -30.02
CA THR A 493 -3.20 25.50 -28.63
C THR A 493 -2.01 24.78 -27.96
N TYR A 494 -1.86 23.45 -28.16
CA TYR A 494 -0.74 22.69 -27.65
C TYR A 494 0.60 23.23 -28.15
N THR A 495 0.69 23.54 -29.47
CA THR A 495 1.92 24.08 -30.08
C THR A 495 2.27 25.46 -29.55
N LYS A 496 1.28 26.31 -29.26
CA LYS A 496 1.49 27.62 -28.64
C LYS A 496 2.02 27.48 -27.22
N ILE A 497 1.41 26.65 -26.40
CA ILE A 497 1.85 26.40 -25.01
C ILE A 497 3.30 25.87 -24.96
N GLN A 498 3.68 24.99 -25.90
CA GLN A 498 5.06 24.48 -25.97
C GLN A 498 6.08 25.56 -26.39
N LYS A 499 5.71 26.50 -27.24
CA LYS A 499 6.56 27.63 -27.63
C LYS A 499 6.71 28.66 -26.50
N ASP A 500 5.61 28.98 -25.84
CA ASP A 500 5.60 29.98 -24.77
C ASP A 500 6.22 29.46 -23.45
N GLY A 501 6.20 28.12 -23.21
CA GLY A 501 6.84 27.47 -22.07
C GLY A 501 8.34 27.22 -22.24
N GLY A 502 8.91 27.43 -23.42
CA GLY A 502 10.35 27.28 -23.70
C GLY A 502 11.19 28.56 -23.56
N GLU A 503 10.60 29.69 -23.18
CA GLU A 503 11.33 30.96 -22.97
C GLU A 503 11.56 31.31 -21.49
N ASN A 504 11.21 30.42 -20.55
CA ASN A 504 11.43 30.63 -19.12
C ASN A 504 12.16 29.43 -18.47
N ASP A 505 13.33 29.08 -18.97
CA ASP A 505 14.34 28.28 -18.24
C ASP A 505 15.73 28.92 -18.39
#